data_fc042f01d2479ed1896e9525e68d1766
#
_entry.id   fc042f01d2479ed1896e9525e68d1766
#
_cell.length_a   1.000
_cell.length_b   1.000
_cell.length_c   1.000
_cell.angle_alpha   90.00
_cell.angle_beta   90.00
_cell.angle_gamma   90.00
#
_symmetry.space_group_name_H-M   'P 1'
#
loop_
_entity.id
_entity.type
_entity.pdbx_description
1 polymer ?
#
loop_
_entity_poly.entity_id
_entity_poly.type
_entity_poly.pdbx_seq_one_letter_code
_entity_poly.pdbx_strand_id
1 'polypeptide(L)'
;PLATAGSEAFIGYALLLSLMVGSFQLVMGMFRLGVLLNFLSHPVVLGFVNAAAIIIATSQLGKIFGVSVDKGEHHYEYVINTIRAAMEHTHWPTVGMAIIAFSVMYLVRHYKPKLPAVLITVIVTTILAWLFGFAEHTSVKLEQINDQKIRIALMYDGLQEKHMANLKAKYISAQLEYDALAAGSEQDTQVLLASRQQLEQIAFRLEQLQEEAVIHHNELFAKPLYSIGRGEHMMFYTREEISSIAGEKSRIYFQDWHIESYENDIVELQAGGKVIGDIPRGLPGFQMPDFDFSTITHLFGAMIAISLIGFMEAISIAKAMAARTRQNLDADRELIGQGISNIVGSLFQSYPVSGSFSRSAVNFNAGGVTGFSSAVTVVAVAVTLLFLTPLLYYLPQATLAAVIMVAVAGLIKIKPMVHTWQANRHDGVVTMVTFVLTLALAPELEMGILVGMVLSLALLLFRLMKPRVSFPMHDERLLPEEALESGTLEQGNIVRMRFEGSLVFANVAFFEEQLQKKLANTPNLK
;
A
#
# COMPACT_ATOMS: atom_id res chain seq x y z
N PRO A 1 8.90 -11.28 -1.81
CA PRO A 1 7.58 -11.05 -2.41
C PRO A 1 6.99 -12.39 -2.82
N LEU A 2 5.73 -12.66 -2.40
CA LEU A 2 5.03 -13.93 -2.68
C LEU A 2 4.69 -14.12 -4.17
N ALA A 3 4.65 -13.03 -4.94
CA ALA A 3 4.41 -13.05 -6.39
C ALA A 3 4.89 -11.75 -7.04
N THR A 4 5.17 -11.79 -8.33
CA THR A 4 5.48 -10.60 -9.14
C THR A 4 4.23 -9.76 -9.38
N ALA A 5 4.36 -8.45 -9.26
CA ALA A 5 3.25 -7.53 -9.48
C ALA A 5 2.68 -7.69 -10.91
N GLY A 6 1.37 -7.90 -11.00
CA GLY A 6 0.67 -8.09 -12.26
C GLY A 6 0.52 -9.55 -12.70
N SER A 7 1.15 -10.52 -12.02
CA SER A 7 0.93 -11.94 -12.31
C SER A 7 -0.45 -12.42 -11.83
N GLU A 8 -0.97 -13.50 -12.41
CA GLU A 8 -2.22 -14.12 -11.94
C GLU A 8 -2.16 -14.52 -10.46
N ALA A 9 -1.00 -15.03 -10.01
CA ALA A 9 -0.78 -15.36 -8.60
C ALA A 9 -0.86 -14.11 -7.70
N PHE A 10 -0.31 -12.97 -8.15
CA PHE A 10 -0.42 -11.72 -7.42
C PHE A 10 -1.87 -11.26 -7.26
N ILE A 11 -2.66 -11.38 -8.33
CA ILE A 11 -4.09 -11.07 -8.29
C ILE A 11 -4.80 -12.03 -7.31
N GLY A 12 -4.54 -13.34 -7.40
CA GLY A 12 -5.10 -14.34 -6.49
C GLY A 12 -4.80 -14.03 -5.02
N TYR A 13 -3.55 -13.70 -4.69
CA TYR A 13 -3.15 -13.31 -3.33
C TYR A 13 -3.82 -12.01 -2.87
N ALA A 14 -3.99 -11.03 -3.75
CA ALA A 14 -4.68 -9.79 -3.43
C ALA A 14 -6.17 -10.02 -3.13
N LEU A 15 -6.82 -10.92 -3.88
CA LEU A 15 -8.22 -11.30 -3.64
C LEU A 15 -8.39 -12.05 -2.31
N LEU A 16 -7.50 -13.02 -2.03
CA LEU A 16 -7.49 -13.73 -0.76
C LEU A 16 -7.24 -12.76 0.41
N LEU A 17 -6.29 -11.84 0.26
CA LEU A 17 -6.02 -10.80 1.25
C LEU A 17 -7.24 -9.90 1.47
N SER A 18 -7.96 -9.53 0.42
CA SER A 18 -9.20 -8.75 0.52
C SER A 18 -10.29 -9.50 1.31
N LEU A 19 -10.43 -10.78 1.05
CA LEU A 19 -11.35 -11.65 1.79
C LEU A 19 -10.97 -11.78 3.27
N MET A 20 -9.68 -11.98 3.55
CA MET A 20 -9.14 -12.06 4.92
C MET A 20 -9.36 -10.75 5.69
N VAL A 21 -9.02 -9.61 5.08
CA VAL A 21 -9.24 -8.27 5.65
C VAL A 21 -10.72 -8.05 5.95
N GLY A 22 -11.58 -8.35 4.99
CA GLY A 22 -13.02 -8.21 5.15
C GLY A 22 -13.60 -9.09 6.25
N SER A 23 -13.17 -10.35 6.30
CA SER A 23 -13.60 -11.30 7.34
C SER A 23 -13.14 -10.86 8.73
N PHE A 24 -11.89 -10.42 8.85
CA PHE A 24 -11.35 -9.92 10.12
C PHE A 24 -12.08 -8.66 10.61
N GLN A 25 -12.33 -7.69 9.73
CA GLN A 25 -13.08 -6.49 10.05
C GLN A 25 -14.53 -6.80 10.44
N LEU A 26 -15.19 -7.72 9.73
CA LEU A 26 -16.54 -8.16 10.04
C LEU A 26 -16.61 -8.80 11.43
N VAL A 27 -15.70 -9.73 11.73
CA VAL A 27 -15.60 -10.39 13.04
C VAL A 27 -15.37 -9.35 14.14
N MET A 28 -14.41 -8.43 13.97
CA MET A 28 -14.17 -7.35 14.92
C MET A 28 -15.42 -6.50 15.18
N GLY A 29 -16.16 -6.14 14.12
CA GLY A 29 -17.40 -5.36 14.25
C GLY A 29 -18.52 -6.12 14.98
N MET A 30 -18.71 -7.43 14.67
CA MET A 30 -19.70 -8.29 15.33
C MET A 30 -19.42 -8.48 16.83
N PHE A 31 -18.16 -8.63 17.21
CA PHE A 31 -17.75 -8.76 18.60
C PHE A 31 -17.59 -7.40 19.32
N ARG A 32 -17.97 -6.29 18.68
CA ARG A 32 -17.86 -4.92 19.22
C ARG A 32 -16.43 -4.55 19.63
N LEU A 33 -15.47 -5.02 18.87
CA LEU A 33 -14.04 -4.78 19.11
C LEU A 33 -13.54 -3.45 18.50
N GLY A 34 -14.43 -2.58 18.02
CA GLY A 34 -14.06 -1.24 17.56
C GLY A 34 -13.31 -0.40 18.59
N VAL A 35 -13.51 -0.71 19.88
CA VAL A 35 -12.74 -0.10 20.99
C VAL A 35 -11.25 -0.50 20.96
N LEU A 36 -10.88 -1.70 20.46
CA LEU A 36 -9.48 -2.14 20.40
C LEU A 36 -8.62 -1.22 19.51
N LEU A 37 -9.23 -0.50 18.60
CA LEU A 37 -8.53 0.44 17.73
C LEU A 37 -8.02 1.69 18.48
N ASN A 38 -8.52 1.94 19.69
CA ASN A 38 -7.94 2.95 20.56
C ASN A 38 -6.51 2.58 21.01
N PHE A 39 -6.12 1.30 20.90
CA PHE A 39 -4.73 0.85 21.17
C PHE A 39 -3.78 1.21 20.00
N LEU A 40 -4.29 1.37 18.79
CA LEU A 40 -3.51 1.96 17.70
C LEU A 40 -3.45 3.48 17.94
N SER A 41 -2.45 3.88 18.68
CA SER A 41 -2.33 5.28 19.12
C SER A 41 -2.14 6.23 17.93
N HIS A 42 -2.70 7.43 18.03
CA HIS A 42 -2.52 8.47 17.00
C HIS A 42 -1.05 8.71 16.61
N PRO A 43 -0.07 8.70 17.53
CA PRO A 43 1.35 8.78 17.23
C PRO A 43 1.84 7.70 16.26
N VAL A 44 1.43 6.44 16.41
CA VAL A 44 1.81 5.33 15.52
C VAL A 44 1.28 5.58 14.11
N VAL A 45 -0.02 5.87 14.00
CA VAL A 45 -0.65 6.16 12.70
C VAL A 45 0.01 7.35 12.01
N LEU A 46 0.32 8.41 12.77
CA LEU A 46 0.94 9.61 12.24
C LEU A 46 2.35 9.32 11.70
N GLY A 47 3.16 8.55 12.42
CA GLY A 47 4.49 8.13 11.97
C GLY A 47 4.41 7.28 10.70
N PHE A 48 3.57 6.26 10.72
CA PHE A 48 3.38 5.34 9.60
C PHE A 48 2.87 6.03 8.34
N VAL A 49 1.77 6.81 8.41
CA VAL A 49 1.16 7.46 7.24
C VAL A 49 2.14 8.42 6.56
N ASN A 50 2.95 9.16 7.33
CA ASN A 50 3.96 10.03 6.76
C ASN A 50 5.07 9.24 6.05
N ALA A 51 5.56 8.14 6.64
CA ALA A 51 6.56 7.27 6.02
C ALA A 51 6.02 6.62 4.74
N ALA A 52 4.83 6.01 4.81
CA ALA A 52 4.18 5.38 3.67
C ALA A 52 3.93 6.37 2.52
N ALA A 53 3.52 7.61 2.83
CA ALA A 53 3.34 8.65 1.82
C ALA A 53 4.66 8.98 1.09
N ILE A 54 5.79 9.05 1.81
CA ILE A 54 7.11 9.25 1.20
C ILE A 54 7.48 8.06 0.31
N ILE A 55 7.32 6.83 0.81
CA ILE A 55 7.62 5.61 0.04
C ILE A 55 6.79 5.56 -1.25
N ILE A 56 5.47 5.81 -1.15
CA ILE A 56 4.58 5.82 -2.32
C ILE A 56 4.99 6.94 -3.31
N ALA A 57 5.29 8.14 -2.82
CA ALA A 57 5.73 9.23 -3.67
C ALA A 57 7.03 8.90 -4.41
N THR A 58 8.04 8.38 -3.68
CA THR A 58 9.34 8.05 -4.25
C THR A 58 9.29 6.83 -5.19
N SER A 59 8.36 5.89 -4.97
CA SER A 59 8.13 4.78 -5.89
C SER A 59 7.61 5.21 -7.28
N GLN A 60 7.06 6.42 -7.39
CA GLN A 60 6.59 6.95 -8.68
C GLN A 60 7.70 7.63 -9.50
N LEU A 61 8.89 7.85 -8.93
CA LEU A 61 9.97 8.59 -9.61
C LEU A 61 10.36 7.97 -10.96
N GLY A 62 10.49 6.64 -11.02
CA GLY A 62 10.82 5.95 -12.27
C GLY A 62 9.83 6.25 -13.39
N LYS A 63 8.53 6.27 -13.08
CA LYS A 63 7.47 6.59 -14.04
C LYS A 63 7.48 8.06 -14.48
N ILE A 64 7.90 8.99 -13.62
CA ILE A 64 8.01 10.40 -13.96
C ILE A 64 9.19 10.68 -14.85
N PHE A 65 10.35 10.07 -14.57
CA PHE A 65 11.54 10.21 -15.40
C PHE A 65 11.55 9.29 -16.61
N GLY A 66 10.59 8.37 -16.71
CA GLY A 66 10.52 7.40 -17.82
C GLY A 66 11.65 6.37 -17.78
N VAL A 67 12.19 6.06 -16.59
CA VAL A 67 13.26 5.08 -16.41
C VAL A 67 12.71 3.82 -15.72
N SER A 68 13.18 2.66 -16.17
CA SER A 68 12.92 1.37 -15.51
C SER A 68 14.15 0.96 -14.73
N VAL A 69 13.95 0.63 -13.45
CA VAL A 69 15.04 0.26 -12.52
C VAL A 69 14.57 -0.92 -11.68
N ASP A 70 15.47 -1.85 -11.42
CA ASP A 70 15.21 -2.95 -10.52
C ASP A 70 14.89 -2.46 -9.11
N LYS A 71 13.93 -3.12 -8.48
CA LYS A 71 13.40 -2.67 -7.19
C LYS A 71 14.38 -2.86 -6.02
N GLY A 72 15.42 -3.67 -6.17
CA GLY A 72 16.34 -3.99 -5.09
C GLY A 72 15.65 -4.70 -3.90
N GLU A 73 16.41 -5.08 -2.90
CA GLU A 73 15.86 -5.67 -1.65
C GLU A 73 15.20 -4.60 -0.77
N HIS A 74 15.76 -3.38 -0.78
CA HIS A 74 15.26 -2.27 0.03
C HIS A 74 14.79 -1.08 -0.80
N HIS A 75 13.78 -0.38 -0.31
CA HIS A 75 13.20 0.77 -1.01
C HIS A 75 14.21 1.91 -1.27
N TYR A 76 15.14 2.15 -0.35
CA TYR A 76 16.15 3.20 -0.54
C TYR A 76 17.11 2.88 -1.71
N GLU A 77 17.38 1.61 -1.99
CA GLU A 77 18.19 1.18 -3.15
C GLU A 77 17.46 1.51 -4.45
N TYR A 78 16.17 1.19 -4.51
CA TYR A 78 15.32 1.57 -5.64
C TYR A 78 15.37 3.08 -5.91
N VAL A 79 15.26 3.92 -4.86
CA VAL A 79 15.31 5.38 -5.00
C VAL A 79 16.66 5.85 -5.52
N ILE A 80 17.77 5.35 -4.96
CA ILE A 80 19.13 5.71 -5.39
C ILE A 80 19.36 5.29 -6.84
N ASN A 81 19.00 4.05 -7.19
CA ASN A 81 19.17 3.53 -8.53
C ASN A 81 18.30 4.29 -9.55
N THR A 82 17.07 4.66 -9.16
CA THR A 82 16.19 5.49 -10.00
C THR A 82 16.78 6.88 -10.25
N ILE A 83 17.33 7.52 -9.22
CA ILE A 83 17.98 8.84 -9.37
C ILE A 83 19.21 8.73 -10.28
N ARG A 84 20.02 7.68 -10.11
CA ARG A 84 21.20 7.45 -10.97
C ARG A 84 20.78 7.20 -12.43
N ALA A 85 19.81 6.34 -12.67
CA ALA A 85 19.28 6.09 -14.01
C ALA A 85 18.65 7.35 -14.62
N ALA A 86 17.96 8.17 -13.82
CA ALA A 86 17.40 9.43 -14.28
C ALA A 86 18.47 10.45 -14.69
N MET A 87 19.62 10.51 -14.01
CA MET A 87 20.71 11.40 -14.43
C MET A 87 21.32 11.04 -15.79
N GLU A 88 21.29 9.76 -16.16
CA GLU A 88 21.90 9.25 -17.39
C GLU A 88 20.90 9.09 -18.55
N HIS A 89 19.66 8.69 -18.26
CA HIS A 89 18.70 8.20 -19.25
C HIS A 89 17.28 8.76 -19.09
N THR A 90 17.12 10.02 -18.64
CA THR A 90 15.80 10.63 -18.52
C THR A 90 15.08 10.76 -19.85
N HIS A 91 13.86 10.23 -19.95
CA HIS A 91 12.98 10.43 -21.11
C HIS A 91 12.22 11.76 -20.99
N TRP A 92 12.75 12.81 -21.63
CA TRP A 92 12.24 14.18 -21.50
C TRP A 92 10.76 14.37 -21.89
N PRO A 93 10.21 13.68 -22.92
CA PRO A 93 8.77 13.75 -23.21
C PRO A 93 7.91 13.26 -22.04
N THR A 94 8.34 12.21 -21.32
CA THR A 94 7.65 11.69 -20.13
C THR A 94 7.66 12.71 -18.99
N VAL A 95 8.81 13.37 -18.75
CA VAL A 95 8.91 14.46 -17.78
C VAL A 95 8.01 15.62 -18.18
N GLY A 96 7.98 15.99 -19.45
CA GLY A 96 7.09 17.02 -19.98
C GLY A 96 5.62 16.69 -19.71
N MET A 97 5.20 15.45 -19.94
CA MET A 97 3.83 14.99 -19.66
C MET A 97 3.50 15.04 -18.16
N ALA A 98 4.45 14.65 -17.32
CA ALA A 98 4.30 14.77 -15.85
C ALA A 98 4.14 16.24 -15.42
N ILE A 99 4.96 17.15 -15.94
CA ILE A 99 4.86 18.59 -15.66
C ILE A 99 3.51 19.14 -16.11
N ILE A 100 3.03 18.76 -17.28
CA ILE A 100 1.68 19.14 -17.75
C ILE A 100 0.62 18.63 -16.77
N ALA A 101 0.71 17.35 -16.35
CA ALA A 101 -0.22 16.76 -15.39
C ALA A 101 -0.24 17.52 -14.06
N PHE A 102 0.92 17.82 -13.48
CA PHE A 102 1.03 18.63 -12.25
C PHE A 102 0.45 20.04 -12.44
N SER A 103 0.77 20.67 -13.56
CA SER A 103 0.32 22.04 -13.86
C SER A 103 -1.19 22.11 -14.00
N VAL A 104 -1.80 21.21 -14.76
CA VAL A 104 -3.26 21.14 -14.93
C VAL A 104 -3.94 20.89 -13.58
N MET A 105 -3.46 19.93 -12.78
CA MET A 105 -4.02 19.70 -11.45
C MET A 105 -3.93 20.92 -10.55
N TYR A 106 -2.78 21.59 -10.55
CA TYR A 106 -2.57 22.79 -9.73
C TYR A 106 -3.50 23.93 -10.18
N LEU A 107 -3.55 24.22 -11.48
CA LEU A 107 -4.37 25.29 -12.04
C LEU A 107 -5.86 25.05 -11.78
N VAL A 108 -6.36 23.82 -12.02
CA VAL A 108 -7.77 23.49 -11.76
C VAL A 108 -8.10 23.63 -10.28
N ARG A 109 -7.26 23.11 -9.38
CA ARG A 109 -7.48 23.24 -7.93
C ARG A 109 -7.44 24.70 -7.46
N HIS A 110 -6.60 25.52 -8.07
CA HIS A 110 -6.45 26.92 -7.68
C HIS A 110 -7.58 27.80 -8.21
N TYR A 111 -7.92 27.70 -9.50
CA TYR A 111 -8.89 28.58 -10.13
C TYR A 111 -10.33 28.07 -10.10
N LYS A 112 -10.52 26.76 -10.09
CA LYS A 112 -11.83 26.11 -10.15
C LYS A 112 -11.92 24.93 -9.16
N PRO A 113 -11.86 25.18 -7.85
CA PRO A 113 -11.76 24.10 -6.84
C PRO A 113 -12.98 23.15 -6.80
N LYS A 114 -14.10 23.56 -7.43
CA LYS A 114 -15.29 22.71 -7.57
C LYS A 114 -15.19 21.68 -8.68
N LEU A 115 -14.24 21.82 -9.61
CA LEU A 115 -14.06 20.87 -10.71
C LEU A 115 -13.18 19.70 -10.30
N PRO A 116 -13.39 18.51 -10.86
CA PRO A 116 -12.61 17.31 -10.56
C PRO A 116 -11.23 17.40 -11.24
N ALA A 117 -10.26 18.01 -10.56
CA ALA A 117 -8.92 18.28 -11.12
C ALA A 117 -8.24 17.02 -11.67
N VAL A 118 -8.35 15.87 -10.99
CA VAL A 118 -7.76 14.61 -11.44
C VAL A 118 -8.37 14.15 -12.76
N LEU A 119 -9.69 14.15 -12.88
CA LEU A 119 -10.39 13.74 -14.09
C LEU A 119 -10.01 14.64 -15.29
N ILE A 120 -9.98 15.96 -15.08
CA ILE A 120 -9.59 16.91 -16.13
C ILE A 120 -8.15 16.66 -16.55
N THR A 121 -7.24 16.42 -15.61
CA THR A 121 -5.84 16.10 -15.91
C THR A 121 -5.73 14.84 -16.75
N VAL A 122 -6.40 13.76 -16.34
CA VAL A 122 -6.44 12.49 -17.09
C VAL A 122 -6.93 12.72 -18.53
N ILE A 123 -8.07 13.42 -18.70
CA ILE A 123 -8.62 13.69 -20.03
C ILE A 123 -7.65 14.51 -20.88
N VAL A 124 -7.11 15.60 -20.34
CA VAL A 124 -6.20 16.49 -21.08
C VAL A 124 -4.94 15.75 -21.51
N THR A 125 -4.29 15.02 -20.58
CA THR A 125 -3.04 14.30 -20.89
C THR A 125 -3.27 13.11 -21.81
N THR A 126 -4.41 12.41 -21.73
CA THR A 126 -4.76 11.33 -22.65
C THR A 126 -4.96 11.87 -24.08
N ILE A 127 -5.68 12.99 -24.22
CA ILE A 127 -5.87 13.63 -25.53
C ILE A 127 -4.52 14.10 -26.10
N LEU A 128 -3.67 14.71 -25.28
CA LEU A 128 -2.32 15.13 -25.72
C LEU A 128 -1.46 13.94 -26.11
N ALA A 129 -1.47 12.85 -25.33
CA ALA A 129 -0.74 11.64 -25.64
C ALA A 129 -1.18 11.02 -26.98
N TRP A 130 -2.49 10.96 -27.23
CA TRP A 130 -3.04 10.50 -28.49
C TRP A 130 -2.67 11.42 -29.66
N LEU A 131 -2.80 12.73 -29.48
CA LEU A 131 -2.57 13.73 -30.54
C LEU A 131 -1.09 13.77 -30.98
N PHE A 132 -0.17 13.64 -30.03
CA PHE A 132 1.28 13.73 -30.27
C PHE A 132 1.95 12.37 -30.52
N GLY A 133 1.18 11.26 -30.56
CA GLY A 133 1.78 9.93 -30.72
C GLY A 133 2.78 9.63 -29.60
N PHE A 134 2.40 9.87 -28.35
CA PHE A 134 3.29 9.76 -27.18
C PHE A 134 3.87 8.36 -26.96
N ALA A 135 3.12 7.32 -27.34
CA ALA A 135 3.56 5.94 -27.36
C ALA A 135 3.39 5.39 -28.77
N GLU A 136 4.45 4.81 -29.30
CA GLU A 136 4.44 4.10 -30.56
C GLU A 136 4.60 2.60 -30.26
N HIS A 137 3.71 1.78 -30.79
CA HIS A 137 3.78 0.33 -30.73
C HIS A 137 4.07 -0.22 -32.10
N THR A 138 4.94 -1.19 -32.17
CA THR A 138 5.21 -1.91 -33.42
C THR A 138 5.41 -3.39 -33.14
N SER A 139 4.82 -4.22 -34.00
CA SER A 139 4.97 -5.67 -33.93
C SER A 139 5.98 -6.07 -35.00
N VAL A 140 7.05 -6.71 -34.63
CA VAL A 140 8.14 -7.09 -35.52
C VAL A 140 8.47 -8.57 -35.38
N LYS A 141 9.01 -9.17 -36.43
CA LYS A 141 9.48 -10.55 -36.35
C LYS A 141 10.80 -10.61 -35.57
N LEU A 142 11.03 -11.70 -34.90
CA LEU A 142 12.26 -11.95 -34.14
C LEU A 142 13.53 -11.76 -34.98
N GLU A 143 13.47 -12.07 -36.28
CA GLU A 143 14.58 -11.88 -37.23
C GLU A 143 14.98 -10.41 -37.42
N GLN A 144 14.09 -9.45 -37.12
CA GLN A 144 14.36 -8.01 -37.22
C GLN A 144 15.17 -7.46 -36.05
N ILE A 145 15.36 -8.26 -34.97
CA ILE A 145 16.29 -7.94 -33.89
C ILE A 145 17.66 -8.48 -34.26
N ASN A 146 18.64 -7.60 -34.43
CA ASN A 146 19.98 -7.98 -34.91
C ASN A 146 20.78 -8.75 -33.84
N ASP A 147 20.66 -8.37 -32.58
CA ASP A 147 21.39 -8.99 -31.46
C ASP A 147 21.01 -10.45 -31.27
N GLN A 148 21.96 -11.35 -31.55
CA GLN A 148 21.75 -12.78 -31.40
C GLN A 148 21.50 -13.21 -29.95
N LYS A 149 22.11 -12.50 -28.99
CA LYS A 149 21.92 -12.81 -27.56
C LYS A 149 20.48 -12.52 -27.13
N ILE A 150 19.93 -11.39 -27.58
CA ILE A 150 18.54 -11.01 -27.30
C ILE A 150 17.58 -11.99 -27.97
N ARG A 151 17.83 -12.37 -29.23
CA ARG A 151 17.00 -13.38 -29.91
C ARG A 151 16.97 -14.71 -29.17
N ILE A 152 18.14 -15.21 -28.77
CA ILE A 152 18.24 -16.47 -28.01
C ILE A 152 17.53 -16.34 -26.65
N ALA A 153 17.71 -15.22 -25.98
CA ALA A 153 17.08 -14.97 -24.69
C ALA A 153 15.55 -14.88 -24.78
N LEU A 154 14.99 -14.23 -25.82
CA LEU A 154 13.55 -14.20 -26.10
C LEU A 154 12.98 -15.59 -26.42
N MET A 155 13.70 -16.37 -27.26
CA MET A 155 13.31 -17.75 -27.54
C MET A 155 13.30 -18.62 -26.26
N TYR A 156 14.30 -18.42 -25.39
CA TYR A 156 14.39 -19.12 -24.11
C TYR A 156 13.26 -18.73 -23.17
N ASP A 157 12.95 -17.43 -23.07
CA ASP A 157 11.82 -16.91 -22.27
C ASP A 157 10.48 -17.52 -22.74
N GLY A 158 10.21 -17.52 -24.03
CA GLY A 158 9.01 -18.16 -24.61
C GLY A 158 8.94 -19.69 -24.41
N LEU A 159 10.10 -20.38 -24.40
CA LEU A 159 10.16 -21.81 -24.07
C LEU A 159 9.91 -22.07 -22.58
N GLN A 160 10.44 -21.23 -21.70
CA GLN A 160 10.18 -21.29 -20.27
C GLN A 160 8.70 -21.07 -19.97
N GLU A 161 8.06 -20.09 -20.61
CA GLU A 161 6.63 -19.82 -20.43
C GLU A 161 5.77 -21.03 -20.83
N LYS A 162 6.06 -21.66 -21.98
CA LYS A 162 5.39 -22.91 -22.39
C LYS A 162 5.65 -24.06 -21.41
N HIS A 163 6.87 -24.14 -20.86
CA HIS A 163 7.22 -25.17 -19.88
C HIS A 163 6.47 -24.97 -18.56
N MET A 164 6.39 -23.72 -18.10
CA MET A 164 5.58 -23.36 -16.91
C MET A 164 4.09 -23.65 -17.11
N ALA A 165 3.53 -23.31 -18.28
CA ALA A 165 2.13 -23.62 -18.58
C ALA A 165 1.86 -25.14 -18.54
N ASN A 166 2.77 -25.95 -19.05
CA ASN A 166 2.68 -27.41 -19.02
C ASN A 166 2.79 -27.99 -17.59
N LEU A 167 3.70 -27.42 -16.77
CA LEU A 167 3.84 -27.78 -15.37
C LEU A 167 2.62 -27.34 -14.54
N LYS A 168 2.04 -26.17 -14.81
CA LYS A 168 0.78 -25.73 -14.20
C LYS A 168 -0.37 -26.70 -14.53
N ALA A 169 -0.49 -27.14 -15.78
CA ALA A 169 -1.49 -28.13 -16.18
C ALA A 169 -1.29 -29.47 -15.44
N LYS A 170 -0.04 -29.91 -15.28
CA LYS A 170 0.30 -31.12 -14.50
C LYS A 170 0.00 -30.94 -13.01
N TYR A 171 0.26 -29.77 -12.45
CA TYR A 171 -0.08 -29.46 -11.06
C TYR A 171 -1.59 -29.55 -10.83
N ILE A 172 -2.39 -28.93 -11.69
CA ILE A 172 -3.86 -28.98 -11.61
C ILE A 172 -4.38 -30.43 -11.71
N SER A 173 -3.84 -31.24 -12.64
CA SER A 173 -4.24 -32.65 -12.76
C SER A 173 -3.85 -33.48 -11.54
N ALA A 174 -2.67 -33.29 -10.99
CA ALA A 174 -2.21 -33.95 -9.78
C ALA A 174 -3.01 -33.51 -8.53
N GLN A 175 -3.42 -32.24 -8.47
CA GLN A 175 -4.28 -31.71 -7.41
C GLN A 175 -5.66 -32.37 -7.45
N LEU A 176 -6.27 -32.48 -8.62
CA LEU A 176 -7.57 -33.17 -8.79
C LEU A 176 -7.49 -34.63 -8.41
N GLU A 177 -6.40 -35.33 -8.75
CA GLU A 177 -6.15 -36.69 -8.37
C GLU A 177 -6.00 -36.86 -6.85
N TYR A 178 -5.24 -35.99 -6.21
CA TYR A 178 -5.09 -35.95 -4.75
C TYR A 178 -6.43 -35.71 -4.04
N ASP A 179 -7.22 -34.74 -4.52
CA ASP A 179 -8.52 -34.39 -3.94
C ASP A 179 -9.52 -35.56 -4.10
N ALA A 180 -9.49 -36.27 -5.23
CA ALA A 180 -10.30 -37.44 -5.46
C ALA A 180 -9.91 -38.61 -4.53
N LEU A 181 -8.62 -38.85 -4.32
CA LEU A 181 -8.09 -39.83 -3.38
C LEU A 181 -8.42 -39.49 -1.93
N ALA A 182 -8.33 -38.20 -1.58
CA ALA A 182 -8.65 -37.72 -0.22
C ALA A 182 -10.15 -37.82 0.11
N ALA A 183 -11.04 -37.74 -0.88
CA ALA A 183 -12.49 -37.87 -0.73
C ALA A 183 -12.97 -39.32 -0.72
N GLY A 184 -12.13 -40.30 -1.09
CA GLY A 184 -12.48 -41.73 -1.13
C GLY A 184 -12.60 -42.36 0.26
N SER A 185 -13.48 -43.38 0.38
CA SER A 185 -13.77 -44.07 1.65
C SER A 185 -12.72 -45.11 2.08
N GLU A 186 -11.84 -45.57 1.19
CA GLU A 186 -10.68 -46.40 1.48
C GLU A 186 -9.40 -45.56 1.36
N GLN A 187 -8.95 -45.03 2.48
CA GLN A 187 -7.71 -44.26 2.56
C GLN A 187 -6.50 -45.19 2.62
N ASP A 188 -5.92 -45.51 1.48
CA ASP A 188 -4.56 -46.04 1.45
C ASP A 188 -3.57 -44.89 1.74
N THR A 189 -3.16 -44.77 3.00
CA THR A 189 -2.31 -43.70 3.52
C THR A 189 -1.00 -43.58 2.72
N GLN A 190 -0.48 -44.67 2.14
CA GLN A 190 0.74 -44.61 1.33
C GLN A 190 0.51 -43.95 -0.02
N VAL A 191 -0.61 -44.21 -0.68
CA VAL A 191 -0.97 -43.62 -1.97
C VAL A 191 -1.24 -42.12 -1.80
N LEU A 192 -1.95 -41.75 -0.74
CA LEU A 192 -2.21 -40.36 -0.41
C LEU A 192 -0.92 -39.56 -0.13
N LEU A 193 0.03 -40.16 0.61
CA LEU A 193 1.33 -39.56 0.91
C LEU A 193 2.18 -39.39 -0.36
N ALA A 194 2.17 -40.40 -1.25
CA ALA A 194 2.89 -40.32 -2.52
C ALA A 194 2.34 -39.23 -3.45
N SER A 195 1.02 -39.12 -3.56
CA SER A 195 0.35 -38.10 -4.35
C SER A 195 0.63 -36.69 -3.80
N ARG A 196 0.64 -36.53 -2.48
CA ARG A 196 1.03 -35.27 -1.82
C ARG A 196 2.49 -34.90 -2.09
N GLN A 197 3.42 -35.84 -2.00
CA GLN A 197 4.82 -35.62 -2.31
C GLN A 197 5.03 -35.20 -3.78
N GLN A 198 4.27 -35.79 -4.69
CA GLN A 198 4.30 -35.43 -6.09
C GLN A 198 3.82 -33.99 -6.32
N LEU A 199 2.74 -33.59 -5.66
CA LEU A 199 2.25 -32.21 -5.67
C LEU A 199 3.29 -31.21 -5.15
N GLU A 200 3.88 -31.49 -4.00
CA GLU A 200 4.91 -30.64 -3.41
C GLU A 200 6.15 -30.51 -4.32
N GLN A 201 6.55 -31.59 -5.00
CA GLN A 201 7.65 -31.56 -5.97
C GLN A 201 7.32 -30.71 -7.22
N ILE A 202 6.10 -30.81 -7.76
CA ILE A 202 5.69 -30.00 -8.92
C ILE A 202 5.57 -28.53 -8.51
N ALA A 203 5.00 -28.25 -7.33
CA ALA A 203 4.89 -26.90 -6.79
C ALA A 203 6.28 -26.25 -6.61
N PHE A 204 7.21 -26.94 -5.97
CA PHE A 204 8.59 -26.47 -5.78
C PHE A 204 9.30 -26.19 -7.11
N ARG A 205 9.10 -27.05 -8.11
CA ARG A 205 9.72 -26.86 -9.43
C ARG A 205 9.10 -25.71 -10.20
N LEU A 206 7.79 -25.46 -10.01
CA LEU A 206 7.09 -24.30 -10.54
C LEU A 206 7.64 -23.00 -9.91
N GLU A 207 7.83 -22.98 -8.61
CA GLU A 207 8.36 -21.84 -7.89
C GLU A 207 9.78 -21.47 -8.34
N GLN A 208 10.68 -22.48 -8.46
CA GLN A 208 12.03 -22.25 -8.98
C GLN A 208 12.02 -21.67 -10.40
N LEU A 209 11.22 -22.26 -11.29
CA LEU A 209 11.14 -21.77 -12.67
C LEU A 209 10.52 -20.36 -12.77
N GLN A 210 9.58 -20.03 -11.88
CA GLN A 210 9.03 -18.70 -11.81
C GLN A 210 10.07 -17.67 -11.35
N GLU A 211 10.90 -18.01 -10.37
CA GLU A 211 11.96 -17.13 -9.88
C GLU A 211 13.03 -16.89 -10.96
N GLU A 212 13.50 -17.95 -11.62
CA GLU A 212 14.43 -17.84 -12.74
C GLU A 212 13.88 -17.04 -13.92
N ALA A 213 12.60 -17.28 -14.28
CA ALA A 213 11.94 -16.57 -15.36
C ALA A 213 11.83 -15.07 -15.08
N VAL A 214 11.53 -14.68 -13.85
CA VAL A 214 11.41 -13.26 -13.45
C VAL A 214 12.75 -12.54 -13.58
N ILE A 215 13.84 -13.17 -13.16
CA ILE A 215 15.19 -12.56 -13.26
C ILE A 215 15.56 -12.36 -14.72
N HIS A 216 15.41 -13.39 -15.55
CA HIS A 216 15.72 -13.32 -16.99
C HIS A 216 14.82 -12.33 -17.74
N HIS A 217 13.53 -12.35 -17.47
CA HIS A 217 12.58 -11.45 -18.06
C HIS A 217 12.93 -9.98 -17.77
N ASN A 218 13.19 -9.65 -16.50
CA ASN A 218 13.55 -8.29 -16.12
C ASN A 218 14.86 -7.80 -16.78
N GLU A 219 15.87 -8.64 -16.86
CA GLU A 219 17.13 -8.29 -17.55
C GLU A 219 16.95 -8.05 -19.04
N LEU A 220 16.10 -8.85 -19.69
CA LEU A 220 15.88 -8.79 -21.11
C LEU A 220 15.03 -7.59 -21.52
N PHE A 221 13.93 -7.35 -20.79
CA PHE A 221 12.96 -6.30 -21.08
C PHE A 221 13.42 -4.91 -20.62
N ALA A 222 14.45 -4.83 -19.77
CA ALA A 222 15.06 -3.57 -19.38
C ALA A 222 16.01 -2.98 -20.43
N LYS A 223 16.50 -3.77 -21.39
CA LYS A 223 17.49 -3.31 -22.38
C LYS A 223 16.82 -2.51 -23.51
N PRO A 224 17.19 -1.25 -23.74
CA PRO A 224 16.68 -0.48 -24.85
C PRO A 224 17.25 -0.99 -26.18
N LEU A 225 16.40 -1.06 -27.20
CA LEU A 225 16.74 -1.33 -28.58
C LEU A 225 16.63 -0.05 -29.39
N TYR A 226 17.41 0.06 -30.45
CA TYR A 226 17.47 1.22 -31.31
C TYR A 226 17.15 0.81 -32.74
N SER A 227 16.25 1.51 -33.42
CA SER A 227 15.82 1.16 -34.74
C SER A 227 16.62 1.87 -35.83
N ILE A 228 16.98 1.13 -36.90
CA ILE A 228 17.52 1.66 -38.15
C ILE A 228 16.60 1.23 -39.29
N GLY A 229 16.20 2.17 -40.13
CA GLY A 229 15.29 1.91 -41.25
C GLY A 229 13.92 2.54 -41.08
N ARG A 230 13.00 2.27 -41.99
CA ARG A 230 11.61 2.73 -41.95
C ARG A 230 10.66 1.64 -42.45
N GLY A 231 9.52 1.51 -41.84
CA GLY A 231 8.47 0.56 -42.23
C GLY A 231 8.90 -0.90 -42.09
N GLU A 232 8.57 -1.76 -43.04
CA GLU A 232 8.82 -3.22 -42.98
C GLU A 232 10.31 -3.62 -42.96
N HIS A 233 11.23 -2.70 -43.28
CA HIS A 233 12.68 -2.92 -43.23
C HIS A 233 13.35 -2.33 -42.00
N MET A 234 12.61 -2.11 -40.93
CA MET A 234 13.15 -1.63 -39.67
C MET A 234 13.90 -2.76 -38.97
N MET A 235 15.16 -2.52 -38.62
CA MET A 235 16.00 -3.46 -37.87
C MET A 235 16.34 -2.86 -36.52
N PHE A 236 16.40 -3.68 -35.48
CA PHE A 236 16.61 -3.29 -34.10
C PHE A 236 17.96 -3.78 -33.60
N TYR A 237 18.71 -2.87 -32.99
CA TYR A 237 20.07 -3.06 -32.56
C TYR A 237 20.24 -2.69 -31.10
N THR A 238 21.18 -3.30 -30.41
CA THR A 238 21.61 -2.84 -29.08
C THR A 238 22.50 -1.60 -29.20
N ARG A 239 22.69 -0.87 -28.11
CA ARG A 239 23.54 0.32 -28.05
C ARG A 239 25.00 0.00 -28.45
N GLU A 240 25.49 -1.18 -28.07
CA GLU A 240 26.84 -1.63 -28.41
C GLU A 240 27.01 -1.85 -29.92
N GLU A 241 26.03 -2.47 -30.54
CA GLU A 241 26.04 -2.72 -32.00
C GLU A 241 25.94 -1.43 -32.79
N ILE A 242 25.06 -0.52 -32.40
CA ILE A 242 24.92 0.78 -33.08
C ILE A 242 26.19 1.62 -32.99
N SER A 243 26.85 1.63 -31.82
CA SER A 243 28.11 2.35 -31.70
C SER A 243 29.21 1.84 -32.61
N SER A 244 29.16 0.56 -32.98
CA SER A 244 30.08 -0.07 -33.94
C SER A 244 29.74 0.21 -35.42
N ILE A 245 28.44 0.36 -35.74
CA ILE A 245 27.94 0.55 -37.11
C ILE A 245 27.94 2.02 -37.53
N ALA A 246 27.57 2.90 -36.63
CA ALA A 246 27.20 4.28 -36.98
C ALA A 246 28.32 5.27 -36.86
N GLY A 247 29.58 4.97 -36.70
CA GLY A 247 30.64 5.98 -36.57
C GLY A 247 30.15 7.37 -36.11
N GLU A 248 30.89 8.15 -35.44
CA GLU A 248 30.52 9.39 -34.69
C GLU A 248 29.67 10.46 -35.45
N LYS A 249 29.24 10.26 -36.68
CA LYS A 249 28.63 11.28 -37.55
C LYS A 249 27.22 11.01 -38.10
N SER A 250 26.59 9.87 -37.80
CA SER A 250 25.21 9.63 -38.24
C SER A 250 24.21 10.20 -37.20
N ARG A 251 23.51 11.26 -37.60
CA ARG A 251 22.26 11.68 -36.95
C ARG A 251 21.16 10.64 -37.26
N ILE A 252 21.30 9.46 -36.71
CA ILE A 252 20.26 8.45 -36.71
C ILE A 252 19.31 8.88 -35.60
N TYR A 253 18.02 8.97 -35.89
CA TYR A 253 17.00 9.22 -34.89
C TYR A 253 16.93 7.99 -34.01
N PHE A 254 17.60 8.03 -32.84
CA PHE A 254 17.58 6.98 -31.85
C PHE A 254 16.29 7.11 -31.08
N GLN A 255 15.29 6.36 -31.46
CA GLN A 255 14.11 6.13 -30.66
C GLN A 255 14.40 4.89 -29.83
N ASP A 256 14.30 5.03 -28.50
CA ASP A 256 14.50 3.92 -27.56
C ASP A 256 13.27 3.03 -27.61
N TRP A 257 13.45 1.82 -28.11
CA TRP A 257 12.42 0.79 -28.14
C TRP A 257 12.63 -0.17 -26.98
N HIS A 258 11.55 -0.54 -26.30
CA HIS A 258 11.55 -1.53 -25.24
C HIS A 258 10.70 -2.71 -25.68
N ILE A 259 11.14 -3.91 -25.37
CA ILE A 259 10.38 -5.13 -25.62
C ILE A 259 9.19 -5.13 -24.64
N GLU A 260 7.98 -5.31 -25.14
CA GLU A 260 6.75 -5.37 -24.35
C GLU A 260 6.29 -6.82 -24.18
N SER A 261 6.30 -7.59 -25.24
CA SER A 261 5.95 -9.01 -25.23
C SER A 261 6.65 -9.78 -26.36
N TYR A 262 6.74 -11.09 -26.20
CA TYR A 262 7.21 -12.01 -27.24
C TYR A 262 6.28 -13.22 -27.29
N GLU A 263 5.60 -13.39 -28.41
CA GLU A 263 4.70 -14.51 -28.64
C GLU A 263 4.74 -14.95 -30.12
N ASN A 264 4.88 -16.27 -30.36
CA ASN A 264 4.81 -16.85 -31.71
C ASN A 264 5.71 -16.19 -32.77
N ASP A 265 7.00 -15.93 -32.44
CA ASP A 265 7.99 -15.23 -33.28
C ASP A 265 7.70 -13.76 -33.58
N ILE A 266 6.69 -13.18 -32.92
CA ILE A 266 6.38 -11.76 -32.97
C ILE A 266 6.86 -11.12 -31.67
N VAL A 267 7.65 -10.07 -31.81
CA VAL A 267 8.10 -9.22 -30.70
C VAL A 267 7.31 -7.93 -30.75
N GLU A 268 6.60 -7.62 -29.70
CA GLU A 268 5.96 -6.32 -29.54
C GLU A 268 6.94 -5.36 -28.89
N LEU A 269 7.18 -4.25 -29.59
CA LEU A 269 8.09 -3.21 -29.17
C LEU A 269 7.31 -1.92 -28.92
N GLN A 270 7.61 -1.27 -27.81
CA GLN A 270 7.08 0.03 -27.47
C GLN A 270 8.19 1.08 -27.48
N ALA A 271 7.97 2.19 -28.16
CA ALA A 271 8.83 3.37 -28.10
C ALA A 271 8.08 4.56 -27.54
N GLY A 272 8.83 5.57 -27.12
CA GLY A 272 8.26 6.78 -26.54
C GLY A 272 7.92 6.62 -25.06
N GLY A 273 6.90 7.34 -24.60
CA GLY A 273 6.48 7.30 -23.21
C GLY A 273 5.55 6.13 -22.90
N LYS A 274 5.73 5.50 -21.76
CA LYS A 274 4.85 4.40 -21.32
C LYS A 274 3.42 4.88 -21.09
N VAL A 275 2.46 4.20 -21.74
CA VAL A 275 1.01 4.34 -21.54
C VAL A 275 0.45 3.13 -20.78
N ILE A 276 -0.82 3.18 -20.41
CA ILE A 276 -1.46 2.06 -19.68
C ILE A 276 -1.62 0.83 -20.58
N GLY A 277 -1.88 1.03 -21.88
CA GLY A 277 -2.14 -0.07 -22.80
C GLY A 277 -3.58 -0.62 -22.70
N ASP A 278 -3.75 -1.86 -23.12
CA ASP A 278 -5.06 -2.52 -23.14
C ASP A 278 -5.59 -2.81 -21.74
N ILE A 279 -6.78 -2.29 -21.48
CA ILE A 279 -7.54 -2.58 -20.24
C ILE A 279 -8.69 -3.51 -20.64
N PRO A 280 -8.86 -4.66 -19.95
CA PRO A 280 -9.99 -5.54 -20.20
C PRO A 280 -11.31 -4.79 -20.12
N ARG A 281 -12.15 -4.94 -21.13
CA ARG A 281 -13.45 -4.28 -21.20
C ARG A 281 -14.47 -5.01 -20.35
N GLY A 282 -15.30 -4.26 -19.64
CA GLY A 282 -16.43 -4.80 -18.91
C GLY A 282 -16.25 -4.76 -17.40
N LEU A 283 -17.20 -5.34 -16.71
CA LEU A 283 -17.16 -5.49 -15.27
C LEU A 283 -16.41 -6.77 -14.92
N PRO A 284 -15.63 -6.78 -13.82
CA PRO A 284 -14.94 -7.98 -13.37
C PRO A 284 -15.95 -9.09 -13.07
N GLY A 285 -15.60 -10.32 -13.51
CA GLY A 285 -16.41 -11.50 -13.28
C GLY A 285 -16.37 -11.97 -11.83
N PHE A 286 -17.30 -12.84 -11.49
CA PHE A 286 -17.28 -13.55 -10.21
C PHE A 286 -16.12 -14.54 -10.20
N GLN A 287 -15.26 -14.45 -9.19
CA GLN A 287 -14.14 -15.36 -8.99
C GLN A 287 -13.99 -15.62 -7.49
N MET A 288 -13.93 -16.89 -7.11
CA MET A 288 -13.68 -17.25 -5.73
C MET A 288 -12.17 -17.24 -5.47
N PRO A 289 -11.67 -16.57 -4.42
CA PRO A 289 -10.26 -16.62 -4.07
C PRO A 289 -9.83 -18.05 -3.74
N ASP A 290 -8.65 -18.46 -4.17
CA ASP A 290 -8.08 -19.74 -3.84
C ASP A 290 -7.65 -19.80 -2.37
N PHE A 291 -8.10 -20.82 -1.66
CA PHE A 291 -7.79 -21.03 -0.25
C PHE A 291 -6.58 -21.95 -0.12
N ASP A 292 -5.41 -21.37 0.13
CA ASP A 292 -4.24 -22.12 0.54
C ASP A 292 -3.80 -21.70 1.95
N PHE A 293 -3.66 -22.68 2.85
CA PHE A 293 -3.33 -22.43 4.24
C PHE A 293 -1.93 -21.83 4.43
N SER A 294 -0.98 -22.20 3.59
CA SER A 294 0.37 -21.62 3.58
C SER A 294 0.30 -20.14 3.23
N THR A 295 -0.41 -19.79 2.16
CA THR A 295 -0.62 -18.41 1.73
C THR A 295 -1.33 -17.56 2.79
N ILE A 296 -2.35 -18.14 3.47
CA ILE A 296 -3.06 -17.45 4.57
C ILE A 296 -2.09 -17.08 5.70
N THR A 297 -1.19 -17.97 6.09
CA THR A 297 -0.22 -17.70 7.16
C THR A 297 0.77 -16.60 6.77
N HIS A 298 1.25 -16.59 5.53
CA HIS A 298 2.13 -15.55 5.01
C HIS A 298 1.45 -14.18 4.91
N LEU A 299 0.16 -14.15 4.54
CA LEU A 299 -0.61 -12.90 4.42
C LEU A 299 -1.17 -12.41 5.76
N PHE A 300 -1.06 -13.17 6.84
CA PHE A 300 -1.71 -12.86 8.13
C PHE A 300 -1.24 -11.51 8.72
N GLY A 301 0.06 -11.22 8.67
CA GLY A 301 0.61 -9.94 9.12
C GLY A 301 0.08 -8.76 8.32
N ALA A 302 0.09 -8.89 6.99
CA ALA A 302 -0.45 -7.89 6.09
C ALA A 302 -1.96 -7.69 6.29
N MET A 303 -2.72 -8.76 6.51
CA MET A 303 -4.15 -8.69 6.82
C MET A 303 -4.42 -7.84 8.06
N ILE A 304 -3.72 -8.07 9.15
CA ILE A 304 -3.88 -7.29 10.39
C ILE A 304 -3.54 -5.81 10.13
N ALA A 305 -2.39 -5.54 9.51
CA ALA A 305 -1.94 -4.19 9.22
C ALA A 305 -2.95 -3.42 8.35
N ILE A 306 -3.37 -3.99 7.21
CA ILE A 306 -4.34 -3.37 6.30
C ILE A 306 -5.70 -3.17 6.97
N SER A 307 -6.16 -4.15 7.76
CA SER A 307 -7.44 -4.04 8.47
C SER A 307 -7.43 -2.90 9.49
N LEU A 308 -6.36 -2.79 10.28
CA LEU A 308 -6.23 -1.74 11.31
C LEU A 308 -6.06 -0.35 10.69
N ILE A 309 -5.19 -0.23 9.69
CA ILE A 309 -4.94 1.06 9.01
C ILE A 309 -6.19 1.51 8.27
N GLY A 310 -6.77 0.63 7.45
CA GLY A 310 -7.95 0.93 6.65
C GLY A 310 -9.12 1.37 7.53
N PHE A 311 -9.32 0.70 8.67
CA PHE A 311 -10.35 1.11 9.61
C PHE A 311 -10.03 2.42 10.34
N MET A 312 -8.78 2.62 10.78
CA MET A 312 -8.37 3.88 11.42
C MET A 312 -8.53 5.08 10.50
N GLU A 313 -8.21 4.91 9.23
CA GLU A 313 -8.45 5.94 8.22
C GLU A 313 -9.96 6.22 8.09
N ALA A 314 -10.75 5.19 7.87
CA ALA A 314 -12.19 5.31 7.68
C ALA A 314 -12.89 5.93 8.90
N ILE A 315 -12.57 5.49 10.13
CA ILE A 315 -13.18 6.02 11.34
C ILE A 315 -12.74 7.49 11.60
N SER A 316 -11.50 7.83 11.24
CA SER A 316 -11.03 9.22 11.34
C SER A 316 -11.80 10.15 10.41
N ILE A 317 -12.04 9.70 9.17
CA ILE A 317 -12.85 10.42 8.18
C ILE A 317 -14.29 10.52 8.68
N ALA A 318 -14.86 9.41 9.12
CA ALA A 318 -16.21 9.33 9.62
C ALA A 318 -16.42 10.27 10.82
N LYS A 319 -15.50 10.29 11.80
CA LYS A 319 -15.52 11.22 12.94
C LYS A 319 -15.43 12.70 12.48
N ALA A 320 -14.56 12.99 11.52
CA ALA A 320 -14.41 14.35 10.98
C ALA A 320 -15.69 14.83 10.26
N MET A 321 -16.36 13.93 9.53
CA MET A 321 -17.63 14.23 8.87
C MET A 321 -18.79 14.30 9.87
N ALA A 322 -18.87 13.37 10.82
CA ALA A 322 -19.87 13.33 11.89
C ALA A 322 -19.88 14.62 12.74
N ALA A 323 -18.70 15.16 13.04
CA ALA A 323 -18.56 16.44 13.74
C ALA A 323 -19.19 17.62 12.97
N ARG A 324 -19.18 17.57 11.64
CA ARG A 324 -19.78 18.59 10.77
C ARG A 324 -21.28 18.37 10.54
N THR A 325 -21.70 17.13 10.39
CA THR A 325 -23.10 16.75 10.12
C THR A 325 -23.91 16.55 11.40
N ARG A 326 -23.28 16.53 12.59
CA ARG A 326 -23.89 16.22 13.89
C ARG A 326 -24.55 14.83 13.92
N GLN A 327 -24.05 13.89 13.13
CA GLN A 327 -24.53 12.50 13.12
C GLN A 327 -23.83 11.68 14.20
N ASN A 328 -24.55 10.75 14.81
CA ASN A 328 -23.95 9.76 15.68
C ASN A 328 -23.23 8.71 14.87
N LEU A 329 -21.99 8.42 15.25
CA LEU A 329 -21.14 7.43 14.60
C LEU A 329 -21.01 6.22 15.49
N ASP A 330 -21.29 5.05 14.93
CA ASP A 330 -21.09 3.74 15.52
C ASP A 330 -19.90 3.05 14.84
N ALA A 331 -18.78 2.93 15.55
CA ALA A 331 -17.55 2.36 15.03
C ALA A 331 -17.68 0.89 14.63
N ASP A 332 -18.50 0.13 15.37
CA ASP A 332 -18.68 -1.30 15.11
C ASP A 332 -19.49 -1.52 13.82
N ARG A 333 -20.51 -0.68 13.57
CA ARG A 333 -21.26 -0.72 12.32
C ARG A 333 -20.41 -0.33 11.11
N GLU A 334 -19.50 0.62 11.28
CA GLU A 334 -18.52 0.97 10.22
C GLU A 334 -17.61 -0.21 9.89
N LEU A 335 -17.12 -0.94 10.91
CA LEU A 335 -16.34 -2.15 10.73
C LEU A 335 -17.11 -3.23 9.98
N ILE A 336 -18.37 -3.47 10.36
CA ILE A 336 -19.24 -4.43 9.68
C ILE A 336 -19.43 -4.03 8.21
N GLY A 337 -19.70 -2.76 7.93
CA GLY A 337 -19.88 -2.24 6.58
C GLY A 337 -18.62 -2.41 5.72
N GLN A 338 -17.46 -2.08 6.25
CA GLN A 338 -16.18 -2.29 5.57
C GLN A 338 -15.86 -3.76 5.36
N GLY A 339 -16.09 -4.59 6.38
CA GLY A 339 -15.90 -6.03 6.31
C GLY A 339 -16.73 -6.65 5.17
N ILE A 340 -18.02 -6.36 5.10
CA ILE A 340 -18.90 -6.82 4.03
C ILE A 340 -18.42 -6.30 2.66
N SER A 341 -18.03 -5.03 2.59
CA SER A 341 -17.54 -4.42 1.35
C SER A 341 -16.31 -5.16 0.80
N ASN A 342 -15.34 -5.47 1.68
CA ASN A 342 -14.12 -6.20 1.30
C ASN A 342 -14.40 -7.67 0.94
N ILE A 343 -15.30 -8.35 1.67
CA ILE A 343 -15.72 -9.73 1.34
C ILE A 343 -16.39 -9.77 -0.03
N VAL A 344 -17.40 -8.93 -0.26
CA VAL A 344 -18.09 -8.90 -1.55
C VAL A 344 -17.14 -8.48 -2.66
N GLY A 345 -16.29 -7.46 -2.40
CA GLY A 345 -15.29 -7.00 -3.35
C GLY A 345 -14.32 -8.09 -3.78
N SER A 346 -13.86 -8.93 -2.85
CA SER A 346 -12.94 -10.04 -3.15
C SER A 346 -13.53 -11.06 -4.13
N LEU A 347 -14.84 -11.27 -4.11
CA LEU A 347 -15.55 -12.16 -5.03
C LEU A 347 -15.70 -11.57 -6.44
N PHE A 348 -15.52 -10.26 -6.58
CA PHE A 348 -15.58 -9.53 -7.86
C PHE A 348 -14.23 -8.89 -8.20
N GLN A 349 -13.14 -9.55 -7.87
CA GLN A 349 -11.77 -9.18 -8.23
C GLN A 349 -11.33 -7.80 -7.73
N SER A 350 -11.82 -7.36 -6.57
CA SER A 350 -11.40 -6.12 -5.94
C SER A 350 -10.27 -6.34 -4.94
N TYR A 351 -9.30 -5.45 -4.95
CA TYR A 351 -8.33 -5.33 -3.86
C TYR A 351 -9.01 -4.84 -2.56
N PRO A 352 -8.32 -4.97 -1.39
CA PRO A 352 -8.81 -4.39 -0.15
C PRO A 352 -9.07 -2.89 -0.30
N VAL A 353 -10.24 -2.44 0.15
CA VAL A 353 -10.68 -1.03 0.07
C VAL A 353 -10.91 -0.43 1.43
N SER A 354 -10.75 0.90 1.52
CA SER A 354 -11.02 1.70 2.71
C SER A 354 -11.67 3.04 2.34
N GLY A 355 -11.93 3.88 3.32
CA GLY A 355 -12.42 5.23 3.14
C GLY A 355 -11.41 6.14 2.42
N SER A 356 -11.91 7.24 1.84
CA SER A 356 -11.07 8.27 1.23
C SER A 356 -11.44 9.65 1.75
N PHE A 357 -10.50 10.30 2.45
CA PHE A 357 -10.74 11.62 3.03
C PHE A 357 -11.07 12.66 1.95
N SER A 358 -10.30 12.69 0.88
CA SER A 358 -10.48 13.68 -0.20
C SER A 358 -11.82 13.51 -0.92
N ARG A 359 -12.21 12.27 -1.25
CA ARG A 359 -13.48 11.99 -1.92
C ARG A 359 -14.67 12.27 -1.00
N SER A 360 -14.59 11.87 0.26
CA SER A 360 -15.64 12.16 1.26
C SER A 360 -15.81 13.66 1.49
N ALA A 361 -14.70 14.41 1.57
CA ALA A 361 -14.75 15.87 1.73
C ALA A 361 -15.36 16.57 0.50
N VAL A 362 -15.01 16.13 -0.71
CA VAL A 362 -15.62 16.65 -1.95
C VAL A 362 -17.11 16.37 -2.00
N ASN A 363 -17.53 15.15 -1.69
CA ASN A 363 -18.93 14.76 -1.65
C ASN A 363 -19.73 15.60 -0.63
N PHE A 364 -19.18 15.76 0.58
CA PHE A 364 -19.78 16.60 1.62
C PHE A 364 -19.89 18.07 1.18
N ASN A 365 -18.83 18.65 0.63
CA ASN A 365 -18.81 20.05 0.18
C ASN A 365 -19.72 20.29 -1.03
N ALA A 366 -19.99 19.27 -1.83
CA ALA A 366 -20.94 19.30 -2.94
C ALA A 366 -22.41 19.18 -2.48
N GLY A 367 -22.64 18.98 -1.17
CA GLY A 367 -23.99 18.89 -0.59
C GLY A 367 -24.55 17.47 -0.52
N GLY A 368 -23.69 16.43 -0.62
CA GLY A 368 -24.10 15.04 -0.41
C GLY A 368 -24.54 14.82 1.05
N VAL A 369 -25.80 14.40 1.26
CA VAL A 369 -26.40 14.25 2.58
C VAL A 369 -26.62 12.79 2.97
N THR A 370 -26.73 11.89 1.98
CA THR A 370 -27.04 10.47 2.19
C THR A 370 -26.07 9.56 1.45
N GLY A 371 -26.04 8.28 1.81
CA GLY A 371 -25.28 7.25 1.09
C GLY A 371 -25.71 7.05 -0.37
N PHE A 372 -26.84 7.60 -0.79
CA PHE A 372 -27.32 7.52 -2.17
C PHE A 372 -26.35 8.21 -3.16
N SER A 373 -25.62 9.23 -2.72
CA SER A 373 -24.56 9.85 -3.53
C SER A 373 -23.44 8.86 -3.89
N SER A 374 -23.13 7.90 -3.00
CA SER A 374 -22.20 6.82 -3.28
C SER A 374 -22.75 5.81 -4.31
N ALA A 375 -24.06 5.55 -4.29
CA ALA A 375 -24.70 4.72 -5.31
C ALA A 375 -24.58 5.32 -6.72
N VAL A 376 -24.72 6.65 -6.84
CA VAL A 376 -24.47 7.37 -8.11
C VAL A 376 -23.01 7.21 -8.56
N THR A 377 -22.06 7.25 -7.61
CA THR A 377 -20.63 6.98 -7.92
C THR A 377 -20.43 5.57 -8.49
N VAL A 378 -21.09 4.57 -7.91
CA VAL A 378 -21.03 3.17 -8.42
C VAL A 378 -21.50 3.10 -9.87
N VAL A 379 -22.64 3.71 -10.18
CA VAL A 379 -23.18 3.76 -11.55
C VAL A 379 -22.21 4.47 -12.50
N ALA A 380 -21.65 5.60 -12.09
CA ALA A 380 -20.68 6.34 -12.91
C ALA A 380 -19.41 5.52 -13.19
N VAL A 381 -18.89 4.82 -12.19
CA VAL A 381 -17.72 3.92 -12.33
C VAL A 381 -18.07 2.74 -13.26
N ALA A 382 -19.24 2.11 -13.08
CA ALA A 382 -19.68 1.01 -13.95
C ALA A 382 -19.79 1.46 -15.42
N VAL A 383 -20.38 2.63 -15.68
CA VAL A 383 -20.45 3.22 -17.03
C VAL A 383 -19.05 3.46 -17.60
N THR A 384 -18.11 3.96 -16.77
CA THR A 384 -16.73 4.18 -17.19
C THR A 384 -16.05 2.85 -17.58
N LEU A 385 -16.20 1.81 -16.77
CA LEU A 385 -15.61 0.49 -17.05
C LEU A 385 -16.20 -0.17 -18.29
N LEU A 386 -17.49 0.02 -18.55
CA LEU A 386 -18.17 -0.58 -19.70
C LEU A 386 -17.86 0.14 -21.03
N PHE A 387 -17.76 1.47 -21.01
CA PHE A 387 -17.76 2.28 -22.24
C PHE A 387 -16.49 3.11 -22.44
N LEU A 388 -15.83 3.56 -21.37
CA LEU A 388 -14.73 4.52 -21.45
C LEU A 388 -13.32 3.90 -21.29
N THR A 389 -13.21 2.61 -20.98
CA THR A 389 -11.92 1.93 -20.87
C THR A 389 -11.04 2.04 -22.12
N PRO A 390 -11.58 1.96 -23.36
CA PRO A 390 -10.72 2.13 -24.53
C PRO A 390 -10.06 3.51 -24.64
N LEU A 391 -10.67 4.54 -24.07
CA LEU A 391 -10.10 5.88 -24.05
C LEU A 391 -8.89 5.99 -23.12
N LEU A 392 -8.80 5.10 -22.12
CA LEU A 392 -7.70 5.08 -21.16
C LEU A 392 -6.44 4.40 -21.70
N TYR A 393 -6.52 3.73 -22.87
CA TYR A 393 -5.39 3.10 -23.53
C TYR A 393 -4.18 4.06 -23.65
N TYR A 394 -4.43 5.27 -24.12
CA TYR A 394 -3.39 6.30 -24.32
C TYR A 394 -3.02 7.08 -23.07
N LEU A 395 -3.53 6.71 -21.89
CA LEU A 395 -3.24 7.44 -20.66
C LEU A 395 -1.78 7.23 -20.22
N PRO A 396 -0.95 8.29 -20.18
CA PRO A 396 0.45 8.16 -19.79
C PRO A 396 0.62 7.69 -18.35
N GLN A 397 1.52 6.74 -18.12
CA GLN A 397 1.87 6.29 -16.77
C GLN A 397 2.44 7.44 -15.91
N ALA A 398 3.13 8.40 -16.53
CA ALA A 398 3.61 9.61 -15.89
C ALA A 398 2.47 10.48 -15.32
N THR A 399 1.31 10.52 -16.00
CA THR A 399 0.12 11.21 -15.48
C THR A 399 -0.42 10.55 -14.22
N LEU A 400 -0.52 9.22 -14.21
CA LEU A 400 -0.93 8.49 -13.02
C LEU A 400 0.05 8.69 -11.87
N ALA A 401 1.34 8.65 -12.17
CA ALA A 401 2.38 8.90 -11.18
C ALA A 401 2.24 10.31 -10.57
N ALA A 402 2.01 11.33 -11.40
CA ALA A 402 1.76 12.69 -10.94
C ALA A 402 0.48 12.79 -10.08
N VAL A 403 -0.60 12.13 -10.48
CA VAL A 403 -1.86 12.07 -9.69
C VAL A 403 -1.62 11.42 -8.33
N ILE A 404 -0.91 10.29 -8.29
CA ILE A 404 -0.56 9.59 -7.04
C ILE A 404 0.29 10.49 -6.15
N MET A 405 1.35 11.11 -6.69
CA MET A 405 2.21 12.01 -5.91
C MET A 405 1.45 13.19 -5.30
N VAL A 406 0.56 13.82 -6.06
CA VAL A 406 -0.29 14.91 -5.55
C VAL A 406 -1.27 14.42 -4.49
N ALA A 407 -1.78 13.20 -4.61
CA ALA A 407 -2.67 12.61 -3.62
C ALA A 407 -1.93 12.32 -2.30
N VAL A 408 -0.78 11.65 -2.37
CA VAL A 408 -0.02 11.28 -1.17
C VAL A 408 0.71 12.46 -0.53
N ALA A 409 1.06 13.51 -1.28
CA ALA A 409 1.61 14.75 -0.72
C ALA A 409 0.67 15.38 0.31
N GLY A 410 -0.65 15.22 0.13
CA GLY A 410 -1.66 15.65 1.11
C GLY A 410 -1.67 14.83 2.41
N LEU A 411 -1.06 13.65 2.43
CA LEU A 411 -0.94 12.79 3.62
C LEU A 411 0.27 13.15 4.48
N ILE A 412 1.27 13.83 3.91
CA ILE A 412 2.48 14.26 4.64
C ILE A 412 2.12 15.42 5.57
N LYS A 413 2.09 15.15 6.87
CA LYS A 413 1.68 16.09 7.92
C LYS A 413 2.82 16.33 8.92
N ILE A 414 3.78 17.14 8.56
CA ILE A 414 4.94 17.45 9.42
C ILE A 414 4.52 18.23 10.67
N LYS A 415 3.61 19.22 10.55
CA LYS A 415 3.15 20.02 11.69
C LYS A 415 2.57 19.18 12.83
N PRO A 416 1.65 18.21 12.59
CA PRO A 416 1.19 17.30 13.63
C PRO A 416 2.30 16.48 14.28
N MET A 417 3.31 16.02 13.53
CA MET A 417 4.46 15.27 14.10
C MET A 417 5.24 16.14 15.09
N VAL A 418 5.55 17.39 14.71
CA VAL A 418 6.22 18.36 15.59
C VAL A 418 5.37 18.68 16.82
N HIS A 419 4.08 18.90 16.62
CA HIS A 419 3.15 19.15 17.72
C HIS A 419 3.05 17.98 18.71
N THR A 420 3.02 16.74 18.21
CA THR A 420 3.04 15.54 19.06
C THR A 420 4.31 15.48 19.91
N TRP A 421 5.47 15.81 19.31
CA TRP A 421 6.74 15.89 20.03
C TRP A 421 6.74 16.97 21.14
N GLN A 422 6.17 18.13 20.85
CA GLN A 422 6.09 19.25 21.79
C GLN A 422 5.09 18.97 22.93
N ALA A 423 3.95 18.36 22.59
CA ALA A 423 2.91 18.06 23.57
C ALA A 423 3.33 16.95 24.53
N ASN A 424 3.96 15.89 24.03
CA ASN A 424 4.42 14.76 24.82
C ASN A 424 5.61 14.08 24.15
N ARG A 425 6.78 14.13 24.76
CA ARG A 425 8.02 13.54 24.22
C ARG A 425 7.92 12.04 24.01
N HIS A 426 7.21 11.30 24.87
CA HIS A 426 7.05 9.87 24.73
C HIS A 426 6.25 9.52 23.47
N ASP A 427 5.17 10.25 23.21
CA ASP A 427 4.34 10.08 22.02
C ASP A 427 5.11 10.53 20.76
N GLY A 428 5.95 11.57 20.90
CA GLY A 428 6.89 11.99 19.85
C GLY A 428 7.91 10.91 19.48
N VAL A 429 8.48 10.21 20.50
CA VAL A 429 9.39 9.07 20.28
C VAL A 429 8.68 7.94 19.53
N VAL A 430 7.45 7.57 19.93
CA VAL A 430 6.66 6.55 19.22
C VAL A 430 6.47 6.94 17.75
N THR A 431 6.05 8.19 17.49
CA THR A 431 5.86 8.69 16.12
C THR A 431 7.14 8.58 15.30
N MET A 432 8.28 9.00 15.88
CA MET A 432 9.57 9.02 15.19
C MET A 432 10.13 7.62 14.95
N VAL A 433 10.03 6.72 15.95
CA VAL A 433 10.46 5.33 15.81
C VAL A 433 9.62 4.62 14.74
N THR A 434 8.29 4.76 14.79
CA THR A 434 7.41 4.19 13.76
C THR A 434 7.76 4.74 12.38
N PHE A 435 7.95 6.04 12.24
CA PHE A 435 8.31 6.69 10.97
C PHE A 435 9.64 6.14 10.41
N VAL A 436 10.69 6.12 11.22
CA VAL A 436 12.03 5.67 10.79
C VAL A 436 12.03 4.19 10.45
N LEU A 437 11.40 3.34 11.29
CA LEU A 437 11.34 1.90 11.04
C LEU A 437 10.53 1.57 9.79
N THR A 438 9.40 2.25 9.56
CA THR A 438 8.62 2.06 8.33
C THR A 438 9.43 2.40 7.08
N LEU A 439 10.23 3.48 7.11
CA LEU A 439 11.13 3.83 5.99
C LEU A 439 12.27 2.82 5.81
N ALA A 440 12.86 2.36 6.91
CA ALA A 440 14.04 1.48 6.89
C ALA A 440 13.69 0.05 6.48
N LEU A 441 12.52 -0.45 6.91
CA LEU A 441 12.07 -1.83 6.66
C LEU A 441 11.25 -1.96 5.37
N ALA A 442 11.04 -0.89 4.62
CA ALA A 442 10.32 -0.99 3.35
C ALA A 442 11.07 -1.94 2.37
N PRO A 443 10.35 -2.89 1.74
CA PRO A 443 8.89 -2.92 1.50
C PRO A 443 8.00 -3.52 2.60
N GLU A 444 8.53 -4.10 3.67
CA GLU A 444 7.76 -4.71 4.77
C GLU A 444 7.18 -3.65 5.72
N LEU A 445 6.20 -2.88 5.22
CA LEU A 445 5.64 -1.72 5.93
C LEU A 445 4.91 -2.10 7.22
N GLU A 446 4.35 -3.30 7.28
CA GLU A 446 3.62 -3.85 8.41
C GLU A 446 4.48 -3.96 9.68
N MET A 447 5.77 -4.26 9.53
CA MET A 447 6.70 -4.36 10.66
C MET A 447 6.89 -3.03 11.39
N GLY A 448 6.94 -1.92 10.64
CA GLY A 448 7.02 -0.58 11.22
C GLY A 448 5.81 -0.25 12.11
N ILE A 449 4.61 -0.64 11.68
CA ILE A 449 3.39 -0.46 12.47
C ILE A 449 3.38 -1.36 13.69
N LEU A 450 3.70 -2.64 13.54
CA LEU A 450 3.69 -3.60 14.64
C LEU A 450 4.63 -3.17 15.76
N VAL A 451 5.85 -2.77 15.43
CA VAL A 451 6.80 -2.25 16.42
C VAL A 451 6.30 -0.96 17.07
N GLY A 452 5.75 -0.03 16.27
CA GLY A 452 5.12 1.18 16.79
C GLY A 452 3.98 0.91 17.77
N MET A 453 3.14 -0.07 17.44
CA MET A 453 2.00 -0.50 18.27
C MET A 453 2.46 -1.11 19.59
N VAL A 454 3.45 -2.02 19.55
CA VAL A 454 4.05 -2.63 20.74
C VAL A 454 4.68 -1.55 21.63
N LEU A 455 5.43 -0.62 21.05
CA LEU A 455 6.04 0.48 21.78
C LEU A 455 4.99 1.41 22.41
N SER A 456 3.92 1.72 21.68
CA SER A 456 2.81 2.53 22.20
C SER A 456 2.10 1.86 23.37
N LEU A 457 1.84 0.55 23.27
CA LEU A 457 1.23 -0.24 24.34
C LEU A 457 2.15 -0.32 25.56
N ALA A 458 3.44 -0.55 25.36
CA ALA A 458 4.43 -0.57 26.44
C ALA A 458 4.48 0.76 27.20
N LEU A 459 4.44 1.88 26.47
CA LEU A 459 4.41 3.21 27.07
C LEU A 459 3.08 3.50 27.80
N LEU A 460 1.96 3.00 27.28
CA LEU A 460 0.67 3.09 27.97
C LEU A 460 0.71 2.33 29.30
N LEU A 461 1.21 1.08 29.30
CA LEU A 461 1.37 0.28 30.51
C LEU A 461 2.32 0.97 31.49
N PHE A 462 3.45 1.50 31.02
CA PHE A 462 4.38 2.23 31.88
C PHE A 462 3.73 3.46 32.56
N ARG A 463 2.88 4.20 31.85
CA ARG A 463 2.12 5.34 32.41
C ARG A 463 1.08 4.89 33.45
N LEU A 464 0.43 3.75 33.21
CA LEU A 464 -0.51 3.17 34.17
C LEU A 464 0.20 2.69 35.44
N MET A 465 1.42 2.18 35.32
CA MET A 465 2.23 1.74 36.46
C MET A 465 2.78 2.91 37.28
N LYS A 466 3.05 4.06 36.67
CA LYS A 466 3.60 5.26 37.36
C LYS A 466 2.72 6.48 37.11
N PRO A 467 1.52 6.53 37.71
CA PRO A 467 0.63 7.69 37.62
C PRO A 467 1.23 8.90 38.31
N ARG A 468 0.72 10.07 37.96
CA ARG A 468 1.17 11.30 38.63
C ARG A 468 0.69 11.33 40.06
N VAL A 469 1.62 11.65 40.96
CA VAL A 469 1.34 11.89 42.38
C VAL A 469 1.68 13.33 42.69
N SER A 470 0.74 14.04 43.29
CA SER A 470 0.95 15.41 43.77
C SER A 470 0.58 15.51 45.25
N PHE A 471 1.32 16.36 45.92
CA PHE A 471 1.08 16.67 47.34
C PHE A 471 0.66 18.15 47.40
N PRO A 472 -0.66 18.46 47.26
CA PRO A 472 -1.11 19.83 47.31
C PRO A 472 -0.84 20.46 48.66
N MET A 473 -0.16 21.60 48.71
CA MET A 473 -0.06 22.43 49.89
C MET A 473 -1.38 23.17 50.08
N HIS A 474 -1.95 23.03 51.26
CA HIS A 474 -3.08 23.77 51.85
C HIS A 474 -4.09 24.43 50.88
N ASP A 475 -5.24 23.80 50.73
CA ASP A 475 -6.49 24.50 50.45
C ASP A 475 -7.39 24.38 51.67
N GLU A 476 -7.52 25.47 52.45
CA GLU A 476 -8.32 25.54 53.69
C GLU A 476 -9.81 25.17 53.45
N ARG A 477 -10.27 25.24 52.20
CA ARG A 477 -11.67 24.96 51.82
C ARG A 477 -12.06 23.48 51.75
N LEU A 478 -11.12 22.57 51.96
CA LEU A 478 -11.35 21.13 51.80
C LEU A 478 -11.20 20.35 53.13
N LEU A 479 -11.10 21.01 54.25
CA LEU A 479 -11.17 20.38 55.58
C LEU A 479 -12.65 20.17 55.95
N PRO A 480 -13.04 19.01 56.50
CA PRO A 480 -14.38 18.88 57.06
C PRO A 480 -14.58 19.94 58.13
N GLU A 481 -15.67 20.68 58.06
CA GLU A 481 -16.01 21.76 59.04
C GLU A 481 -15.94 21.25 60.51
N GLU A 482 -16.32 19.99 60.73
CA GLU A 482 -16.24 19.32 62.04
C GLU A 482 -14.82 19.14 62.59
N ALA A 483 -13.80 19.05 61.69
CA ALA A 483 -12.40 18.92 62.10
C ALA A 483 -11.76 20.27 62.45
N LEU A 484 -12.32 21.37 61.99
CA LEU A 484 -11.91 22.75 62.29
C LEU A 484 -12.51 23.23 63.63
N GLU A 485 -13.74 22.85 63.90
CA GLU A 485 -14.42 23.25 65.15
C GLU A 485 -13.89 22.51 66.37
N SER A 486 -13.35 21.30 66.25
CA SER A 486 -12.86 20.51 67.40
C SER A 486 -11.47 20.88 67.88
N GLY A 487 -10.74 21.78 67.23
CA GLY A 487 -9.39 22.22 67.63
C GLY A 487 -8.33 21.11 67.71
N THR A 488 -8.66 19.91 67.23
CA THR A 488 -7.84 18.70 67.43
C THR A 488 -6.80 18.48 66.34
N LEU A 489 -6.77 19.32 65.32
CA LEU A 489 -5.83 19.20 64.21
C LEU A 489 -4.91 20.44 64.11
N GLU A 490 -3.72 20.35 64.74
CA GLU A 490 -2.64 21.30 64.49
C GLU A 490 -2.24 21.24 62.97
N GLN A 491 -2.12 22.39 62.37
CA GLN A 491 -1.91 22.61 60.93
C GLN A 491 -0.67 21.95 60.31
N GLY A 492 0.07 21.11 60.98
CA GLY A 492 1.27 20.41 60.50
C GLY A 492 1.14 18.89 60.35
N ASN A 493 0.02 18.31 60.81
CA ASN A 493 -0.06 16.86 61.01
C ASN A 493 -0.86 16.08 59.93
N ILE A 494 -1.30 16.76 58.86
CA ILE A 494 -2.05 16.11 57.77
C ILE A 494 -1.28 16.24 56.48
N VAL A 495 -0.97 15.10 55.84
CA VAL A 495 -0.42 15.04 54.46
C VAL A 495 -1.51 14.57 53.52
N ARG A 496 -1.82 15.42 52.54
CA ARG A 496 -2.72 15.05 51.44
C ARG A 496 -1.92 14.55 50.29
N MET A 497 -2.31 13.40 49.77
CA MET A 497 -1.75 12.80 48.56
C MET A 497 -2.84 12.72 47.51
N ARG A 498 -2.64 13.40 46.40
CA ARG A 498 -3.50 13.28 45.22
C ARG A 498 -2.87 12.30 44.25
N PHE A 499 -3.53 11.19 44.05
CA PHE A 499 -3.13 10.16 43.09
C PHE A 499 -4.00 10.29 41.84
N GLU A 500 -3.37 10.62 40.71
CA GLU A 500 -4.08 10.85 39.44
C GLU A 500 -4.19 9.54 38.67
N GLY A 501 -5.17 8.71 38.96
CA GLY A 501 -5.45 7.45 38.32
C GLY A 501 -6.19 6.46 39.19
N SER A 502 -6.71 5.40 38.61
CA SER A 502 -7.31 4.29 39.36
C SER A 502 -6.21 3.44 39.99
N LEU A 503 -6.37 3.06 41.23
CA LEU A 503 -5.53 2.06 41.90
C LEU A 503 -5.83 0.69 41.31
N VAL A 504 -4.84 0.11 40.65
CA VAL A 504 -4.89 -1.23 40.06
C VAL A 504 -3.67 -2.02 40.52
N PHE A 505 -3.71 -3.34 40.41
CA PHE A 505 -2.62 -4.21 40.88
C PHE A 505 -1.22 -3.77 40.36
N ALA A 506 -1.16 -3.18 39.15
CA ALA A 506 0.08 -2.75 38.49
C ALA A 506 0.73 -1.50 39.11
N ASN A 507 -0.01 -0.68 39.90
CA ASN A 507 0.50 0.57 40.47
C ASN A 507 0.43 0.65 42.00
N VAL A 508 -0.03 -0.40 42.66
CA VAL A 508 -0.12 -0.44 44.15
C VAL A 508 1.26 -0.28 44.75
N ALA A 509 2.27 -1.01 44.26
CA ALA A 509 3.64 -0.90 44.77
C ALA A 509 4.21 0.52 44.63
N PHE A 510 3.92 1.19 43.53
CA PHE A 510 4.33 2.58 43.31
C PHE A 510 3.61 3.53 44.25
N PHE A 511 2.32 3.30 44.51
CA PHE A 511 1.55 4.09 45.48
C PHE A 511 2.14 3.94 46.89
N GLU A 512 2.41 2.71 47.34
CA GLU A 512 3.02 2.42 48.65
C GLU A 512 4.40 3.07 48.77
N GLU A 513 5.24 2.98 47.76
CA GLU A 513 6.57 3.62 47.74
C GLU A 513 6.46 5.15 47.90
N GLN A 514 5.56 5.80 47.16
CA GLN A 514 5.37 7.26 47.25
C GLN A 514 4.81 7.67 48.62
N LEU A 515 3.90 6.88 49.17
CA LEU A 515 3.35 7.10 50.51
C LEU A 515 4.44 6.95 51.59
N GLN A 516 5.20 5.85 51.59
CA GLN A 516 6.28 5.62 52.53
C GLN A 516 7.38 6.69 52.45
N LYS A 517 7.76 7.10 51.26
CA LYS A 517 8.75 8.17 51.02
C LYS A 517 8.29 9.49 51.62
N LYS A 518 6.99 9.80 51.55
CA LYS A 518 6.44 11.03 52.13
C LYS A 518 6.31 10.94 53.64
N LEU A 519 5.91 9.77 54.15
CA LEU A 519 5.84 9.51 55.61
C LEU A 519 7.21 9.64 56.28
N ALA A 520 8.24 9.05 55.64
CA ALA A 520 9.61 9.13 56.17
C ALA A 520 10.17 10.56 56.22
N ASN A 521 9.71 11.44 55.33
CA ASN A 521 10.14 12.84 55.27
C ASN A 521 9.27 13.80 56.13
N THR A 522 8.29 13.28 56.87
CA THR A 522 7.37 14.08 57.72
C THR A 522 7.30 13.48 59.11
N PRO A 523 8.26 13.81 60.00
CA PRO A 523 8.46 13.10 61.27
C PRO A 523 7.36 13.29 62.31
N ASN A 524 6.41 14.20 62.18
CA ASN A 524 5.36 14.50 63.17
C ASN A 524 3.95 14.14 62.68
N LEU A 525 3.79 13.17 61.81
CA LEU A 525 2.47 12.64 61.45
C LEU A 525 1.88 11.81 62.58
N LYS A 526 0.70 12.21 63.09
CA LYS A 526 -0.12 11.43 64.01
C LYS A 526 -1.10 10.56 63.22
#